data_7c2a7b39346a573f4990ae718e826aa4
#
_entry.id   7c2a7b39346a573f4990ae718e826aa4
#
_cell.length_a   1.000
_cell.length_b   1.000
_cell.length_c   1.000
_cell.angle_alpha   90.00
_cell.angle_beta   90.00
_cell.angle_gamma   90.00
#
_symmetry.space_group_name_H-M   'P 1'
#
loop_
_entity.id
_entity.type
_entity.pdbx_description
1 polymer ?
#
loop_
_entity_poly.entity_id
_entity_poly.type
_entity_poly.pdbx_seq_one_letter_code
_entity_poly.pdbx_strand_id
1 'polypeptide(L)'
;MNADAISPAILQLGDPRLRVAASAVEDVQDATFKREVRTLARALESFREERGFGRAISAPQIGLAKRVLVLDLGEGPQVLVNPEITWHSPAMFTMWDDCMSFPTLLVRVRRHESISIRFLDENGETREWTKLDRATSELLQHEIDHLNGILAIDRADGDGAFVTRAVFEDASASYLADVDYAIAAPVPSKRPPPPASS
;
A
#
# COMPACT_ATOMS: atom_id res chain seq x y z
N MET A 1 28.87 -7.18 -10.70
CA MET A 1 27.99 -6.52 -9.70
C MET A 1 26.59 -6.76 -10.18
N ASN A 2 25.80 -7.57 -9.43
CA ASN A 2 24.44 -7.93 -9.82
C ASN A 2 23.56 -6.68 -9.76
N ALA A 3 22.98 -6.31 -10.91
CA ALA A 3 21.97 -5.22 -10.99
C ALA A 3 20.71 -5.49 -10.12
N ASP A 4 20.59 -6.69 -9.58
CA ASP A 4 19.50 -7.15 -8.72
C ASP A 4 19.63 -6.76 -7.22
N ALA A 5 20.70 -6.05 -6.83
CA ALA A 5 21.02 -5.83 -5.42
C ALA A 5 20.51 -4.48 -4.85
N ILE A 6 19.99 -3.57 -5.69
CA ILE A 6 19.54 -2.25 -5.22
C ILE A 6 18.00 -2.24 -5.22
N SER A 7 17.41 -2.05 -4.03
CA SER A 7 15.97 -1.79 -3.92
C SER A 7 15.65 -0.46 -4.60
N PRO A 8 14.60 -0.38 -5.43
CA PRO A 8 14.24 0.88 -6.08
C PRO A 8 13.81 1.90 -5.03
N ALA A 9 14.17 3.16 -5.27
CA ALA A 9 13.71 4.26 -4.43
C ALA A 9 12.19 4.43 -4.60
N ILE A 10 11.49 4.60 -3.48
CA ILE A 10 10.06 4.94 -3.48
C ILE A 10 9.91 6.42 -3.82
N LEU A 11 9.10 6.72 -4.83
CA LEU A 11 8.79 8.07 -5.26
C LEU A 11 8.11 8.84 -4.12
N GLN A 12 8.56 10.07 -3.90
CA GLN A 12 8.04 10.91 -2.83
C GLN A 12 6.95 11.87 -3.34
N LEU A 13 6.09 12.30 -2.44
CA LEU A 13 5.06 13.30 -2.70
C LEU A 13 5.63 14.51 -3.45
N GLY A 14 4.97 14.88 -4.55
CA GLY A 14 5.42 15.92 -5.47
C GLY A 14 6.01 15.36 -6.77
N ASP A 15 6.39 14.06 -6.82
CA ASP A 15 6.79 13.43 -8.07
C ASP A 15 5.58 13.28 -9.01
N PRO A 16 5.61 13.85 -10.25
CA PRO A 16 4.46 13.82 -11.14
C PRO A 16 4.07 12.41 -11.59
N ARG A 17 4.98 11.44 -11.54
CA ARG A 17 4.69 10.04 -11.90
C ARG A 17 3.66 9.40 -10.98
N LEU A 18 3.57 9.85 -9.72
CA LEU A 18 2.54 9.40 -8.77
C LEU A 18 1.12 9.82 -9.16
N ARG A 19 1.00 10.79 -10.10
CA ARG A 19 -0.28 11.34 -10.56
C ARG A 19 -0.77 10.76 -11.88
N VAL A 20 -0.01 9.82 -12.44
CA VAL A 20 -0.35 9.17 -13.71
C VAL A 20 -1.15 7.90 -13.42
N ALA A 21 -2.33 7.78 -14.03
CA ALA A 21 -3.09 6.54 -13.97
C ALA A 21 -2.31 5.41 -14.66
N ALA A 22 -2.18 4.30 -13.98
CA ALA A 22 -1.44 3.14 -14.45
C ALA A 22 -2.21 2.38 -15.53
N SER A 23 -1.48 1.87 -16.54
CA SER A 23 -2.03 1.07 -17.63
C SER A 23 -2.25 -0.38 -17.21
N ALA A 24 -3.26 -1.01 -17.78
CA ALA A 24 -3.50 -2.44 -17.58
C ALA A 24 -2.29 -3.27 -18.04
N VAL A 25 -2.04 -4.35 -17.34
CA VAL A 25 -1.08 -5.39 -17.72
C VAL A 25 -1.76 -6.35 -18.68
N GLU A 26 -1.24 -6.51 -19.88
CA GLU A 26 -1.81 -7.38 -20.91
C GLU A 26 -1.32 -8.83 -20.79
N ASP A 27 -0.05 -9.03 -20.44
CA ASP A 27 0.57 -10.35 -20.29
C ASP A 27 1.27 -10.48 -18.93
N VAL A 28 0.67 -11.25 -18.03
CA VAL A 28 1.25 -11.54 -16.70
C VAL A 28 2.42 -12.54 -16.79
N GLN A 29 2.58 -13.24 -17.91
CA GLN A 29 3.65 -14.20 -18.11
C GLN A 29 4.92 -13.56 -18.70
N ASP A 30 4.83 -12.29 -19.16
CA ASP A 30 5.99 -11.56 -19.69
C ASP A 30 7.16 -11.54 -18.69
N ALA A 31 8.35 -11.91 -19.17
CA ALA A 31 9.53 -12.05 -18.31
C ALA A 31 9.98 -10.70 -17.71
N THR A 32 9.74 -9.58 -18.40
CA THR A 32 10.03 -8.24 -17.89
C THR A 32 9.06 -7.89 -16.78
N PHE A 33 7.76 -8.11 -17.01
CA PHE A 33 6.74 -7.89 -15.98
C PHE A 33 7.03 -8.71 -14.72
N LYS A 34 7.39 -9.98 -14.82
CA LYS A 34 7.78 -10.81 -13.66
C LYS A 34 8.99 -10.27 -12.91
N ARG A 35 9.97 -9.65 -13.60
CA ARG A 35 11.09 -8.96 -12.94
C ARG A 35 10.64 -7.71 -12.22
N GLU A 36 9.76 -6.91 -12.84
CA GLU A 36 9.19 -5.70 -12.24
C GLU A 36 8.41 -6.02 -10.96
N VAL A 37 7.57 -7.07 -10.97
CA VAL A 37 6.85 -7.56 -9.77
C VAL A 37 7.81 -7.96 -8.65
N ARG A 38 8.88 -8.70 -8.95
CA ARG A 38 9.91 -9.03 -7.94
C ARG A 38 10.61 -7.78 -7.40
N THR A 39 10.82 -6.78 -8.26
CA THR A 39 11.41 -5.50 -7.84
C THR A 39 10.45 -4.73 -6.92
N LEU A 40 9.16 -4.76 -7.23
CA LEU A 40 8.11 -4.16 -6.39
C LEU A 40 8.02 -4.83 -5.02
N ALA A 41 8.03 -6.16 -4.97
CA ALA A 41 8.01 -6.91 -3.71
C ALA A 41 9.24 -6.61 -2.83
N ARG A 42 10.43 -6.49 -3.43
CA ARG A 42 11.65 -6.09 -2.72
C ARG A 42 11.59 -4.67 -2.19
N ALA A 43 10.96 -3.75 -2.92
CA ALA A 43 10.77 -2.38 -2.43
C ALA A 43 9.92 -2.35 -1.16
N LEU A 44 8.84 -3.16 -1.10
CA LEU A 44 8.01 -3.31 0.10
C LEU A 44 8.82 -3.89 1.27
N GLU A 45 9.57 -4.96 1.03
CA GLU A 45 10.39 -5.62 2.06
C GLU A 45 11.45 -4.65 2.63
N SER A 46 12.22 -3.99 1.76
CA SER A 46 13.25 -3.04 2.18
C SER A 46 12.68 -1.84 2.94
N PHE A 47 11.56 -1.30 2.51
CA PHE A 47 10.90 -0.20 3.23
C PHE A 47 10.44 -0.65 4.62
N ARG A 48 9.88 -1.84 4.72
CA ARG A 48 9.44 -2.42 5.99
C ARG A 48 10.61 -2.65 6.95
N GLU A 49 11.73 -3.14 6.43
CA GLU A 49 12.96 -3.33 7.22
C GLU A 49 13.53 -1.99 7.73
N GLU A 50 13.48 -0.95 6.90
CA GLU A 50 14.01 0.38 7.25
C GLU A 50 13.10 1.17 8.18
N ARG A 51 11.78 1.13 7.94
CA ARG A 51 10.80 2.02 8.58
C ARG A 51 9.88 1.35 9.61
N GLY A 52 9.84 0.02 9.62
CA GLY A 52 9.00 -0.74 10.58
C GLY A 52 7.52 -0.77 10.25
N PHE A 53 7.08 -0.26 9.09
CA PHE A 53 5.70 -0.31 8.62
C PHE A 53 5.63 -0.51 7.10
N GLY A 54 4.42 -0.71 6.55
CA GLY A 54 4.17 -0.98 5.14
C GLY A 54 3.57 -2.38 4.96
N ARG A 55 2.32 -2.44 4.52
CA ARG A 55 1.57 -3.69 4.29
C ARG A 55 1.41 -4.01 2.82
N ALA A 56 1.48 -2.98 1.95
CA ALA A 56 1.35 -3.11 0.52
C ALA A 56 2.11 -2.00 -0.20
N ILE A 57 2.31 -2.16 -1.51
CA ILE A 57 2.94 -1.17 -2.39
C ILE A 57 2.35 -1.30 -3.79
N SER A 58 2.08 -0.17 -4.44
CA SER A 58 1.62 -0.10 -5.82
C SER A 58 2.77 0.26 -6.77
N ALA A 59 2.76 -0.31 -7.98
CA ALA A 59 3.81 -0.11 -8.97
C ALA A 59 4.12 1.35 -9.32
N PRO A 60 3.15 2.30 -9.39
CA PRO A 60 3.44 3.71 -9.56
C PRO A 60 4.37 4.30 -8.50
N GLN A 61 4.38 3.77 -7.27
CA GLN A 61 5.25 4.25 -6.20
C GLN A 61 6.74 3.99 -6.44
N ILE A 62 7.08 3.08 -7.35
CA ILE A 62 8.46 2.87 -7.83
C ILE A 62 8.66 3.32 -9.28
N GLY A 63 7.74 4.09 -9.82
CA GLY A 63 7.82 4.66 -11.17
C GLY A 63 7.38 3.72 -12.30
N LEU A 64 6.75 2.60 -12.00
CA LEU A 64 6.18 1.67 -12.98
C LEU A 64 4.71 2.00 -13.22
N ALA A 65 4.36 2.52 -14.40
CA ALA A 65 3.00 2.90 -14.75
C ALA A 65 2.14 1.69 -15.14
N LYS A 66 2.13 0.63 -14.32
CA LYS A 66 1.38 -0.62 -14.53
C LYS A 66 0.41 -0.87 -13.39
N ARG A 67 -0.78 -1.39 -13.73
CA ARG A 67 -1.81 -1.74 -12.74
C ARG A 67 -1.47 -3.03 -12.02
N VAL A 68 -0.52 -2.95 -11.10
CA VAL A 68 -0.15 -4.07 -10.22
C VAL A 68 0.21 -3.52 -8.84
N LEU A 69 -0.17 -4.26 -7.82
CA LEU A 69 0.24 -4.03 -6.44
C LEU A 69 0.71 -5.34 -5.80
N VAL A 70 1.52 -5.21 -4.77
CA VAL A 70 1.96 -6.32 -3.93
C VAL A 70 1.54 -6.00 -2.50
N LEU A 71 0.91 -6.95 -1.84
CA LEU A 71 0.63 -6.88 -0.41
C LEU A 71 1.28 -8.04 0.32
N ASP A 72 1.66 -7.83 1.57
CA ASP A 72 2.16 -8.86 2.47
C ASP A 72 1.66 -8.61 3.89
N LEU A 73 0.71 -9.44 4.30
CA LEU A 73 0.07 -9.38 5.62
C LEU A 73 0.69 -10.40 6.61
N GLY A 74 1.88 -10.93 6.28
CA GLY A 74 2.62 -11.87 7.14
C GLY A 74 2.64 -13.31 6.65
N GLU A 75 1.93 -13.62 5.55
CA GLU A 75 1.91 -14.94 4.91
C GLU A 75 2.78 -14.99 3.64
N GLY A 76 3.51 -13.91 3.38
CA GLY A 76 4.29 -13.70 2.18
C GLY A 76 3.61 -12.81 1.16
N PRO A 77 4.36 -12.35 0.15
CA PRO A 77 3.86 -11.39 -0.82
C PRO A 77 2.79 -12.01 -1.73
N GLN A 78 1.68 -11.29 -1.88
CA GLN A 78 0.60 -11.62 -2.81
C GLN A 78 0.54 -10.54 -3.89
N VAL A 79 0.46 -10.95 -5.14
CA VAL A 79 0.46 -10.07 -6.32
C VAL A 79 -0.97 -9.93 -6.84
N LEU A 80 -1.44 -8.69 -6.96
CA LEU A 80 -2.75 -8.39 -7.55
C LEU A 80 -2.54 -7.59 -8.83
N VAL A 81 -2.86 -8.17 -9.95
CA VAL A 81 -2.71 -7.57 -11.28
C VAL A 81 -4.08 -7.09 -11.77
N ASN A 82 -4.12 -5.88 -12.29
CA ASN A 82 -5.34 -5.22 -12.77
C ASN A 82 -6.48 -5.23 -11.73
N PRO A 83 -6.23 -4.90 -10.46
CA PRO A 83 -7.28 -4.93 -9.46
C PRO A 83 -8.34 -3.86 -9.75
N GLU A 84 -9.61 -4.25 -9.52
CA GLU A 84 -10.79 -3.43 -9.70
C GLU A 84 -11.73 -3.62 -8.51
N ILE A 85 -12.24 -2.54 -7.94
CA ILE A 85 -13.30 -2.61 -6.94
C ILE A 85 -14.63 -2.87 -7.66
N THR A 86 -15.23 -4.02 -7.38
CA THR A 86 -16.50 -4.44 -7.99
C THR A 86 -17.73 -4.10 -7.15
N TRP A 87 -17.51 -3.88 -5.86
CA TRP A 87 -18.55 -3.48 -4.92
C TRP A 87 -17.93 -2.77 -3.70
N HIS A 88 -18.67 -1.87 -3.10
CA HIS A 88 -18.34 -1.27 -1.83
C HIS A 88 -19.57 -1.14 -0.92
N SER A 89 -19.36 -1.21 0.40
CA SER A 89 -20.41 -0.96 1.39
C SER A 89 -20.88 0.49 1.33
N PRO A 90 -22.16 0.78 1.66
CA PRO A 90 -22.61 2.15 1.87
C PRO A 90 -22.02 2.76 3.16
N ALA A 91 -21.72 1.93 4.15
CA ALA A 91 -21.10 2.37 5.39
C ALA A 91 -19.62 2.75 5.14
N MET A 92 -19.21 3.85 5.76
CA MET A 92 -17.86 4.39 5.71
C MET A 92 -17.34 4.63 7.12
N PHE A 93 -16.04 4.77 7.25
CA PHE A 93 -15.36 5.10 8.51
C PHE A 93 -14.21 6.08 8.25
N THR A 94 -13.78 6.77 9.27
CA THR A 94 -12.62 7.66 9.27
C THR A 94 -11.42 6.98 9.88
N MET A 95 -10.22 7.29 9.36
CA MET A 95 -8.95 6.79 9.87
C MET A 95 -7.81 7.75 9.56
N TRP A 96 -6.71 7.63 10.27
CA TRP A 96 -5.44 8.24 9.90
C TRP A 96 -4.67 7.27 9.00
N ASP A 97 -4.50 7.67 7.74
CA ASP A 97 -3.86 6.89 6.67
C ASP A 97 -2.41 7.33 6.53
N ASP A 98 -1.50 6.38 6.36
CA ASP A 98 -0.08 6.62 6.10
C ASP A 98 0.33 6.09 4.73
N CYS A 99 1.36 6.66 4.15
CA CYS A 99 1.82 6.29 2.83
C CYS A 99 3.35 6.25 2.76
N MET A 100 3.89 5.24 2.09
CA MET A 100 5.34 5.14 1.85
C MET A 100 5.89 6.28 0.98
N SER A 101 5.05 6.92 0.18
CA SER A 101 5.42 8.08 -0.64
C SER A 101 5.48 9.39 0.15
N PHE A 102 5.03 9.43 1.41
CA PHE A 102 5.17 10.56 2.35
C PHE A 102 5.18 10.05 3.80
N PRO A 103 6.22 9.32 4.22
CA PRO A 103 6.24 8.53 5.45
C PRO A 103 6.19 9.37 6.74
N THR A 104 6.41 10.68 6.63
CA THR A 104 6.38 11.63 7.76
C THR A 104 5.03 12.33 7.94
N LEU A 105 4.04 12.04 7.09
CA LEU A 105 2.73 12.66 7.11
C LEU A 105 1.65 11.58 7.28
N LEU A 106 0.66 11.84 8.12
CA LEU A 106 -0.60 11.11 8.16
C LEU A 106 -1.73 11.99 7.67
N VAL A 107 -2.70 11.38 7.03
CA VAL A 107 -3.86 12.05 6.46
C VAL A 107 -5.13 11.43 7.02
N ARG A 108 -6.01 12.22 7.62
CA ARG A 108 -7.34 11.74 7.99
C ARG A 108 -8.16 11.58 6.71
N VAL A 109 -8.58 10.35 6.46
CA VAL A 109 -9.34 9.98 5.26
C VAL A 109 -10.63 9.29 5.63
N ARG A 110 -11.53 9.21 4.63
CA ARG A 110 -12.77 8.46 4.72
C ARG A 110 -12.75 7.30 3.73
N ARG A 111 -13.00 6.07 4.21
CA ARG A 111 -12.96 4.85 3.41
C ARG A 111 -14.25 4.05 3.58
N HIS A 112 -14.61 3.24 2.56
CA HIS A 112 -15.68 2.27 2.69
C HIS A 112 -15.29 1.15 3.67
N GLU A 113 -16.23 0.76 4.51
CA GLU A 113 -16.00 -0.24 5.56
C GLU A 113 -15.65 -1.63 5.01
N SER A 114 -16.21 -1.95 3.84
CA SER A 114 -15.98 -3.21 3.15
C SER A 114 -16.02 -3.00 1.64
N ILE A 115 -15.11 -3.65 0.92
CA ILE A 115 -15.11 -3.71 -0.54
C ILE A 115 -15.06 -5.15 -1.03
N SER A 116 -15.44 -5.36 -2.29
CA SER A 116 -15.11 -6.55 -3.06
C SER A 116 -14.24 -6.14 -4.23
N ILE A 117 -13.28 -6.98 -4.57
CA ILE A 117 -12.36 -6.74 -5.69
C ILE A 117 -12.30 -7.94 -6.61
N ARG A 118 -11.99 -7.68 -7.88
CA ARG A 118 -11.59 -8.67 -8.87
C ARG A 118 -10.20 -8.31 -9.38
N PHE A 119 -9.34 -9.30 -9.59
CA PHE A 119 -7.97 -9.12 -10.07
C PHE A 119 -7.48 -10.38 -10.76
N LEU A 120 -6.32 -10.31 -11.44
CA LEU A 120 -5.58 -11.48 -11.91
C LEU A 120 -4.47 -11.79 -10.90
N ASP A 121 -4.30 -13.06 -10.56
CA ASP A 121 -3.15 -13.51 -9.78
C ASP A 121 -1.87 -13.58 -10.65
N GLU A 122 -0.75 -13.98 -10.06
CA GLU A 122 0.55 -14.11 -10.73
C GLU A 122 0.56 -15.16 -11.88
N ASN A 123 -0.43 -16.05 -11.94
CA ASN A 123 -0.61 -17.03 -13.00
C ASN A 123 -1.53 -16.52 -14.13
N GLY A 124 -2.18 -15.36 -13.93
CA GLY A 124 -3.17 -14.80 -14.84
C GLY A 124 -4.58 -15.35 -14.63
N GLU A 125 -4.81 -16.06 -13.53
CA GLU A 125 -6.14 -16.54 -13.17
C GLU A 125 -6.96 -15.44 -12.51
N THR A 126 -8.21 -15.30 -12.91
CA THR A 126 -9.13 -14.35 -12.29
C THR A 126 -9.48 -14.80 -10.87
N ARG A 127 -9.31 -13.89 -9.93
CA ARG A 127 -9.67 -14.05 -8.53
C ARG A 127 -10.67 -12.98 -8.12
N GLU A 128 -11.53 -13.34 -7.19
CA GLU A 128 -12.46 -12.41 -6.54
C GLU A 128 -12.35 -12.55 -5.03
N TRP A 129 -12.19 -11.41 -4.37
CA TRP A 129 -12.32 -11.31 -2.92
C TRP A 129 -13.57 -10.51 -2.59
N THR A 130 -14.46 -11.10 -1.84
CA THR A 130 -15.79 -10.52 -1.61
C THR A 130 -15.97 -10.10 -0.16
N LYS A 131 -16.54 -8.89 0.05
CA LYS A 131 -16.88 -8.34 1.36
C LYS A 131 -15.73 -8.44 2.35
N LEU A 132 -14.59 -7.93 1.93
CA LEU A 132 -13.37 -7.92 2.73
C LEU A 132 -13.59 -7.22 4.08
N ASP A 133 -12.84 -7.63 5.08
CA ASP A 133 -12.78 -6.95 6.37
C ASP A 133 -12.26 -5.52 6.23
N ARG A 134 -12.45 -4.71 7.28
CA ARG A 134 -12.11 -3.29 7.28
C ARG A 134 -10.63 -3.04 7.02
N ALA A 135 -9.74 -3.82 7.65
CA ALA A 135 -8.29 -3.64 7.55
C ALA A 135 -7.76 -3.93 6.14
N THR A 136 -8.29 -4.95 5.48
CA THR A 136 -7.95 -5.29 4.09
C THR A 136 -8.62 -4.32 3.12
N SER A 137 -9.85 -3.90 3.42
CA SER A 137 -10.61 -2.96 2.57
C SER A 137 -9.97 -1.58 2.52
N GLU A 138 -9.51 -1.02 3.64
CA GLU A 138 -8.87 0.31 3.64
C GLU A 138 -7.54 0.28 2.90
N LEU A 139 -6.74 -0.78 3.11
CA LEU A 139 -5.46 -0.98 2.45
C LEU A 139 -5.61 -1.04 0.93
N LEU A 140 -6.54 -1.87 0.44
CA LEU A 140 -6.74 -2.02 -1.00
C LEU A 140 -7.37 -0.79 -1.65
N GLN A 141 -8.21 -0.03 -0.94
CA GLN A 141 -8.67 1.27 -1.43
C GLN A 141 -7.50 2.25 -1.59
N HIS A 142 -6.57 2.29 -0.65
CA HIS A 142 -5.35 3.10 -0.72
C HIS A 142 -4.48 2.71 -1.93
N GLU A 143 -4.20 1.43 -2.10
CA GLU A 143 -3.35 0.96 -3.17
C GLU A 143 -3.97 1.11 -4.57
N ILE A 144 -5.29 0.89 -4.69
CA ILE A 144 -6.01 1.10 -5.95
C ILE A 144 -6.11 2.60 -6.27
N ASP A 145 -6.19 3.48 -5.28
CA ASP A 145 -6.07 4.92 -5.50
C ASP A 145 -4.74 5.26 -6.19
N HIS A 146 -3.61 4.72 -5.72
CA HIS A 146 -2.31 4.90 -6.39
C HIS A 146 -2.32 4.46 -7.86
N LEU A 147 -2.96 3.33 -8.17
CA LEU A 147 -3.10 2.86 -9.55
C LEU A 147 -3.93 3.81 -10.43
N ASN A 148 -4.74 4.65 -9.83
CA ASN A 148 -5.56 5.67 -10.50
C ASN A 148 -4.92 7.08 -10.47
N GLY A 149 -3.68 7.21 -9.95
CA GLY A 149 -3.00 8.50 -9.79
C GLY A 149 -3.54 9.37 -8.66
N ILE A 150 -4.29 8.77 -7.73
CA ILE A 150 -4.87 9.40 -6.54
C ILE A 150 -3.99 9.10 -5.34
N LEU A 151 -3.76 10.08 -4.49
CA LEU A 151 -3.01 9.92 -3.25
C LEU A 151 -3.93 10.14 -2.03
N ALA A 152 -3.55 9.63 -0.87
CA ALA A 152 -4.35 9.82 0.34
C ALA A 152 -4.62 11.29 0.67
N ILE A 153 -3.72 12.20 0.28
CA ILE A 153 -3.92 13.65 0.44
C ILE A 153 -5.13 14.18 -0.34
N ASP A 154 -5.52 13.53 -1.44
CA ASP A 154 -6.70 13.91 -2.24
C ASP A 154 -8.01 13.41 -1.60
N ARG A 155 -7.89 12.52 -0.62
CA ARG A 155 -9.00 11.94 0.17
C ARG A 155 -9.12 12.59 1.55
N ALA A 156 -8.38 13.68 1.79
CA ALA A 156 -8.40 14.37 3.08
C ALA A 156 -9.83 14.74 3.51
N ASP A 157 -10.21 14.35 4.74
CA ASP A 157 -11.58 14.51 5.27
C ASP A 157 -11.64 15.64 6.30
N GLY A 158 -12.10 16.80 5.86
CA GLY A 158 -12.37 17.96 6.69
C GLY A 158 -11.14 18.77 7.13
N ASP A 159 -11.38 19.77 7.97
CA ASP A 159 -10.33 20.63 8.52
C ASP A 159 -9.42 19.84 9.48
N GLY A 160 -8.11 20.15 9.47
CA GLY A 160 -7.14 19.45 10.32
C GLY A 160 -6.84 18.01 9.89
N ALA A 161 -7.12 17.66 8.63
CA ALA A 161 -6.92 16.32 8.09
C ALA A 161 -5.44 15.94 7.90
N PHE A 162 -4.48 16.79 8.25
CA PHE A 162 -3.06 16.55 8.08
C PHE A 162 -2.33 16.66 9.40
N VAL A 163 -1.50 15.69 9.72
CA VAL A 163 -0.62 15.71 10.88
C VAL A 163 0.71 15.05 10.56
N THR A 164 1.81 15.61 11.04
CA THR A 164 3.09 14.93 10.90
C THR A 164 3.15 13.72 11.83
N ARG A 165 3.86 12.66 11.41
CA ARG A 165 4.01 11.45 12.22
C ARG A 165 4.54 11.75 13.62
N ALA A 166 5.53 12.64 13.76
CA ALA A 166 6.08 13.02 15.05
C ALA A 166 5.02 13.62 15.99
N VAL A 167 4.20 14.55 15.50
CA VAL A 167 3.12 15.16 16.29
C VAL A 167 2.02 14.15 16.62
N PHE A 168 1.68 13.27 15.65
CA PHE A 168 0.71 12.20 15.87
C PHE A 168 1.17 11.23 16.98
N GLU A 169 2.43 10.82 16.96
CA GLU A 169 3.01 9.91 17.95
C GLU A 169 3.04 10.52 19.35
N ASP A 170 3.37 11.82 19.47
CA ASP A 170 3.39 12.55 20.75
C ASP A 170 1.99 12.67 21.39
N ALA A 171 0.92 12.73 20.59
CA ALA A 171 -0.46 12.94 21.04
C ALA A 171 -1.43 11.89 20.50
N SER A 172 -0.99 10.67 20.26
CA SER A 172 -1.73 9.62 19.54
C SER A 172 -3.12 9.36 20.10
N ALA A 173 -3.29 9.37 21.42
CA ALA A 173 -4.60 9.14 22.06
C ALA A 173 -5.64 10.18 21.63
N SER A 174 -5.23 11.45 21.46
CA SER A 174 -6.13 12.52 20.99
C SER A 174 -6.53 12.29 19.53
N TYR A 175 -5.55 12.02 18.64
CA TYR A 175 -5.84 11.79 17.22
C TYR A 175 -6.65 10.52 16.97
N LEU A 176 -6.42 9.47 17.76
CA LEU A 176 -7.17 8.22 17.64
C LEU A 176 -8.61 8.34 18.18
N ALA A 177 -8.87 9.28 19.08
CA ALA A 177 -10.23 9.57 19.55
C ALA A 177 -11.10 10.27 18.48
N ASP A 178 -10.47 10.88 17.46
CA ASP A 178 -11.15 11.63 16.39
C ASP A 178 -11.49 10.77 15.16
N VAL A 179 -11.22 9.45 15.21
CA VAL A 179 -11.46 8.54 14.08
C VAL A 179 -12.16 7.25 14.53
N ASP A 180 -12.85 6.62 13.59
CA ASP A 180 -13.59 5.37 13.84
C ASP A 180 -12.70 4.13 13.87
N TYR A 181 -11.50 4.22 13.28
CA TYR A 181 -10.61 3.08 13.12
C TYR A 181 -9.13 3.46 13.19
N ALA A 182 -8.37 2.64 13.88
CA ALA A 182 -6.91 2.71 13.93
C ALA A 182 -6.29 1.47 13.28
N ILE A 183 -5.30 1.68 12.44
CA ILE A 183 -4.50 0.57 11.88
C ILE A 183 -3.81 -0.14 13.06
N ALA A 184 -4.00 -1.44 13.17
CA ALA A 184 -3.28 -2.24 14.15
C ALA A 184 -1.76 -2.13 13.91
N ALA A 185 -0.99 -1.95 14.99
CA ALA A 185 0.46 -1.91 14.88
C ALA A 185 0.95 -3.18 14.15
N PRO A 186 1.93 -3.06 13.23
CA PRO A 186 2.44 -4.21 12.50
C PRO A 186 2.93 -5.27 13.49
N VAL A 187 2.53 -6.52 13.28
CA VAL A 187 3.06 -7.63 14.06
C VAL A 187 4.57 -7.68 13.78
N PRO A 188 5.43 -7.59 14.79
CA PRO A 188 6.87 -7.64 14.56
C PRO A 188 7.22 -8.95 13.85
N SER A 189 7.97 -8.85 12.75
CA SER A 189 8.40 -10.03 12.00
C SER A 189 9.19 -10.96 12.93
N LYS A 190 8.76 -12.22 13.03
CA LYS A 190 9.45 -13.27 13.82
C LYS A 190 10.76 -13.72 13.16
N ARG A 191 11.54 -12.82 12.60
CA ARG A 191 12.88 -13.19 12.14
C ARG A 191 13.84 -13.15 13.33
N PRO A 192 14.50 -14.26 13.70
CA PRO A 192 15.52 -14.23 14.72
C PRO A 192 16.68 -13.33 14.24
N PRO A 193 17.36 -12.61 15.16
CA PRO A 193 18.52 -11.81 14.80
C PRO A 193 19.57 -12.70 14.13
N PRO A 194 20.36 -12.16 13.16
CA PRO A 194 21.43 -12.92 12.55
C PRO A 194 22.44 -13.35 13.62
N PRO A 195 23.05 -14.54 13.48
CA PRO A 195 24.06 -15.00 14.44
C PRO A 195 25.21 -13.99 14.50
N ALA A 196 25.63 -13.67 15.73
CA ALA A 196 26.78 -12.82 15.96
C ALA A 196 28.01 -13.40 15.23
N SER A 197 28.61 -12.61 14.34
CA SER A 197 29.85 -12.93 13.68
C SER A 197 30.96 -13.05 14.73
N SER A 198 31.49 -14.26 14.84
CA SER A 198 32.71 -14.59 15.62
C SER A 198 33.96 -14.10 14.91
#